data_b45f841b63a3767667afc3b4f11772c5
#
_entry.id   b45f841b63a3767667afc3b4f11772c5
#
_cell.length_a   1.000
_cell.length_b   1.000
_cell.length_c   1.000
_cell.angle_alpha   90.00
_cell.angle_beta   90.00
_cell.angle_gamma   90.00
#
_symmetry.space_group_name_H-M   'P 1'
#
loop_
_entity.id
_entity.type
_entity.pdbx_description
1 polymer ?
#
loop_
_entity_poly.entity_id
_entity_poly.type
_entity_poly.pdbx_seq_one_letter_code
_entity_poly.pdbx_strand_id
1 'polypeptide(L)'
;DADGYTGDAYLGVDAGSTTTKVALVSPDGGLLYTYYASNQGNPVQVVLEQLKEIYRRFGDRVVIRGSAATGYGEELVKNAFHIDLGLVETVAHYRAARHFSPQVDFIIDIGGQDMKCFKVRGGAIDSILLNEACSSGCGSFIETFAKALGYDIATFSKLGLRAEKPVDLGSRCTVFMNSSVKQAQKEGAGVDDISAGLSISIVKNAIYKVIRAADPAELGQHIVVQGGTFLNDAVLRSFELEMGRQVIRPTISGIMGAYGAALYAMYQG
;
A
#
# COMPACT_ATOMS: atom_id res chain seq x y z
N ASP A 1 -0.72 19.65 15.66
CA ASP A 1 0.52 20.11 15.01
C ASP A 1 1.69 19.24 15.49
N ALA A 2 2.21 18.39 14.60
CA ALA A 2 3.28 17.46 14.94
C ALA A 2 4.57 18.18 15.36
N ASP A 3 4.85 19.36 14.79
CA ASP A 3 6.06 20.12 15.07
C ASP A 3 6.11 20.68 16.51
N GLY A 4 4.96 20.86 17.15
CA GLY A 4 4.85 21.30 18.54
C GLY A 4 4.78 20.16 19.55
N TYR A 5 4.78 18.91 19.11
CA TYR A 5 4.61 17.76 20.00
C TYR A 5 5.78 17.60 20.98
N THR A 6 5.45 17.28 22.22
CA THR A 6 6.40 16.94 23.30
C THR A 6 5.85 15.72 24.04
N GLY A 7 6.69 14.72 24.23
CA GLY A 7 6.33 13.51 24.96
C GLY A 7 6.90 12.23 24.36
N ASP A 8 6.30 11.13 24.72
CA ASP A 8 6.73 9.80 24.27
C ASP A 8 6.30 9.53 22.82
N ALA A 9 7.08 8.74 22.12
CA ALA A 9 6.79 8.31 20.76
C ALA A 9 7.28 6.87 20.51
N TYR A 10 6.79 6.29 19.45
CA TYR A 10 7.11 4.93 19.01
C TYR A 10 7.50 4.95 17.55
N LEU A 11 8.58 4.25 17.23
CA LEU A 11 9.18 4.22 15.89
C LEU A 11 8.84 2.90 15.20
N GLY A 12 8.37 3.01 13.96
CA GLY A 12 8.22 1.87 13.07
C GLY A 12 9.02 2.07 11.79
N VAL A 13 9.70 1.02 11.36
CA VAL A 13 10.45 1.00 10.11
C VAL A 13 10.02 -0.19 9.27
N ASP A 14 9.69 0.05 8.02
CA ASP A 14 9.47 -1.00 7.02
C ASP A 14 10.56 -0.90 5.96
N ALA A 15 11.56 -1.76 6.09
CA ALA A 15 12.68 -1.84 5.17
C ALA A 15 12.39 -2.89 4.08
N GLY A 16 11.68 -2.50 3.05
CA GLY A 16 11.42 -3.35 1.89
C GLY A 16 12.64 -3.55 1.00
N SER A 17 12.53 -4.43 0.01
CA SER A 17 13.61 -4.70 -0.94
C SER A 17 13.97 -3.48 -1.80
N THR A 18 13.01 -2.64 -2.14
CA THR A 18 13.18 -1.47 -3.01
C THR A 18 12.82 -0.14 -2.34
N THR A 19 11.94 -0.15 -1.35
CA THR A 19 11.47 1.04 -0.66
C THR A 19 11.66 0.94 0.84
N THR A 20 11.86 2.08 1.48
CA THR A 20 11.90 2.20 2.94
C THR A 20 10.82 3.17 3.39
N LYS A 21 10.09 2.79 4.44
CA LYS A 21 9.06 3.59 5.07
C LYS A 21 9.38 3.74 6.55
N VAL A 22 9.10 4.91 7.08
CA VAL A 22 9.30 5.21 8.51
C VAL A 22 8.04 5.88 9.03
N ALA A 23 7.63 5.51 10.23
CA ALA A 23 6.54 6.15 10.96
C ALA A 23 6.96 6.40 12.41
N LEU A 24 6.71 7.61 12.89
CA LEU A 24 6.83 7.97 14.30
C LEU A 24 5.44 8.31 14.82
N VAL A 25 5.01 7.64 15.88
CA VAL A 25 3.64 7.73 16.41
C VAL A 25 3.64 8.17 17.86
N SER A 26 2.66 8.98 18.22
CA SER A 26 2.38 9.34 19.61
C SER A 26 1.62 8.21 20.33
N PRO A 27 1.55 8.21 21.68
CA PRO A 27 0.86 7.18 22.44
C PRO A 27 -0.63 6.97 22.11
N ASP A 28 -1.27 7.96 21.52
CA ASP A 28 -2.67 7.86 21.04
C ASP A 28 -2.81 7.34 19.60
N GLY A 29 -1.69 6.96 18.98
CA GLY A 29 -1.68 6.49 17.60
C GLY A 29 -1.58 7.59 16.54
N GLY A 30 -1.43 8.85 16.95
CA GLY A 30 -1.26 9.97 16.03
C GLY A 30 0.09 9.96 15.34
N LEU A 31 0.11 10.33 14.06
CA LEU A 31 1.34 10.39 13.27
C LEU A 31 2.10 11.68 13.56
N LEU A 32 3.36 11.55 13.98
CA LEU A 32 4.29 12.66 14.21
C LEU A 32 5.23 12.87 13.02
N TYR A 33 5.65 11.79 12.40
CA TYR A 33 6.57 11.81 11.27
C TYR A 33 6.32 10.62 10.36
N THR A 34 6.40 10.83 9.06
CA THR A 34 6.30 9.77 8.06
C THR A 34 7.33 9.96 6.96
N TYR A 35 7.79 8.85 6.42
CA TYR A 35 8.71 8.83 5.28
C TYR A 35 8.41 7.64 4.37
N TYR A 36 8.49 7.87 3.08
CA TYR A 36 8.39 6.85 2.05
C TYR A 36 9.27 7.22 0.87
N ALA A 37 10.24 6.39 0.54
CA ALA A 37 11.04 6.55 -0.67
C ALA A 37 11.74 5.26 -1.09
N SER A 38 12.28 5.27 -2.30
CA SER A 38 13.20 4.24 -2.78
C SER A 38 14.47 4.22 -1.91
N ASN A 39 14.94 3.04 -1.54
CA ASN A 39 16.17 2.86 -0.78
C ASN A 39 17.39 2.58 -1.68
N GLN A 40 17.18 2.43 -2.96
CA GLN A 40 18.26 2.13 -3.93
C GLN A 40 19.17 0.97 -3.49
N GLY A 41 18.58 -0.02 -2.80
CA GLY A 41 19.32 -1.17 -2.27
C GLY A 41 20.08 -0.90 -0.96
N ASN A 42 19.99 0.29 -0.37
CA ASN A 42 20.66 0.64 0.89
C ASN A 42 19.68 1.17 1.95
N PRO A 43 18.90 0.29 2.58
CA PRO A 43 17.93 0.71 3.60
C PRO A 43 18.58 1.31 4.85
N VAL A 44 19.76 0.85 5.23
CA VAL A 44 20.46 1.35 6.42
C VAL A 44 20.79 2.84 6.29
N GLN A 45 21.33 3.27 5.15
CA GLN A 45 21.65 4.67 4.92
C GLN A 45 20.39 5.54 4.94
N VAL A 46 19.32 5.07 4.31
CA VAL A 46 18.04 5.79 4.27
C VAL A 46 17.47 5.94 5.69
N VAL A 47 17.44 4.87 6.47
CA VAL A 47 16.96 4.93 7.86
C VAL A 47 17.80 5.87 8.70
N LEU A 48 19.13 5.83 8.57
CA LEU A 48 20.03 6.74 9.28
C LEU A 48 19.67 8.20 9.02
N GLU A 49 19.45 8.56 7.76
CA GLU A 49 19.06 9.92 7.38
C GLU A 49 17.73 10.33 8.00
N GLN A 50 16.76 9.41 8.03
CA GLN A 50 15.47 9.68 8.63
C GLN A 50 15.54 9.81 10.16
N LEU A 51 16.35 9.02 10.82
CA LEU A 51 16.57 9.18 12.27
C LEU A 51 17.24 10.51 12.59
N LYS A 52 18.20 10.96 11.78
CA LYS A 52 18.80 12.29 11.91
C LYS A 52 17.76 13.40 11.71
N GLU A 53 16.88 13.27 10.73
CA GLU A 53 15.81 14.24 10.48
C GLU A 53 14.80 14.28 11.63
N ILE A 54 14.42 13.15 12.18
CA ILE A 54 13.56 13.08 13.37
C ILE A 54 14.24 13.79 14.56
N TYR A 55 15.52 13.52 14.79
CA TYR A 55 16.26 14.18 15.86
C TYR A 55 16.36 15.71 15.62
N ARG A 56 16.67 16.13 14.40
CA ARG A 56 16.73 17.55 14.04
C ARG A 56 15.39 18.27 14.28
N ARG A 57 14.28 17.61 13.96
CA ARG A 57 12.95 18.18 14.05
C ARG A 57 12.38 18.21 15.46
N PHE A 58 12.57 17.15 16.20
CA PHE A 58 11.97 16.98 17.52
C PHE A 58 12.97 17.18 18.67
N GLY A 59 14.24 16.85 18.48
CA GLY A 59 15.27 16.98 19.52
C GLY A 59 14.89 16.23 20.79
N ASP A 60 15.18 16.86 21.91
CA ASP A 60 14.90 16.29 23.24
C ASP A 60 13.43 16.38 23.65
N ARG A 61 12.59 17.02 22.85
CA ARG A 61 11.14 17.11 23.13
C ARG A 61 10.43 15.77 23.00
N VAL A 62 10.96 14.86 22.21
CA VAL A 62 10.37 13.55 21.95
C VAL A 62 11.30 12.44 22.42
N VAL A 63 10.76 11.51 23.18
CA VAL A 63 11.48 10.33 23.67
C VAL A 63 10.90 9.10 22.97
N ILE A 64 11.71 8.39 22.21
CA ILE A 64 11.30 7.13 21.57
C ILE A 64 11.35 6.03 22.63
N ARG A 65 10.15 5.58 23.07
CA ARG A 65 10.00 4.56 24.12
C ARG A 65 10.05 3.14 23.59
N GLY A 66 9.75 2.94 22.32
CA GLY A 66 9.81 1.64 21.70
C GLY A 66 9.98 1.77 20.21
N SER A 67 10.53 0.72 19.60
CA SER A 67 10.79 0.68 18.17
C SER A 67 10.63 -0.74 17.62
N ALA A 68 10.17 -0.84 16.38
CA ALA A 68 10.05 -2.10 15.69
C ALA A 68 10.39 -1.93 14.21
N ALA A 69 10.97 -2.96 13.62
CA ALA A 69 11.28 -3.04 12.21
C ALA A 69 10.59 -4.24 11.58
N THR A 70 10.22 -4.08 10.32
CA THR A 70 9.63 -5.14 9.49
C THR A 70 10.17 -5.03 8.06
N GLY A 71 9.77 -5.96 7.20
CA GLY A 71 10.17 -6.01 5.81
C GLY A 71 11.41 -6.85 5.56
N TYR A 72 11.82 -6.93 4.30
CA TYR A 72 12.95 -7.76 3.86
C TYR A 72 14.26 -7.42 4.58
N GLY A 73 14.53 -6.14 4.83
CA GLY A 73 15.72 -5.65 5.53
C GLY A 73 15.56 -5.50 7.04
N GLU A 74 14.55 -6.09 7.64
CA GLU A 74 14.20 -5.96 9.06
C GLU A 74 15.39 -6.25 9.97
N GLU A 75 16.05 -7.39 9.82
CA GLU A 75 17.16 -7.79 10.67
C GLU A 75 18.36 -6.85 10.53
N LEU A 76 18.68 -6.45 9.31
CA LEU A 76 19.79 -5.53 9.04
C LEU A 76 19.57 -4.17 9.72
N VAL A 77 18.40 -3.60 9.58
CA VAL A 77 18.03 -2.31 10.18
C VAL A 77 17.94 -2.42 11.71
N LYS A 78 17.34 -3.48 12.21
CA LYS A 78 17.25 -3.75 13.65
C LYS A 78 18.64 -3.80 14.29
N ASN A 79 19.59 -4.50 13.70
CA ASN A 79 20.94 -4.62 14.22
C ASN A 79 21.73 -3.30 14.11
N ALA A 80 21.57 -2.58 13.00
CA ALA A 80 22.28 -1.33 12.77
C ALA A 80 21.91 -0.21 13.77
N PHE A 81 20.65 -0.16 14.19
CA PHE A 81 20.12 0.93 15.02
C PHE A 81 19.62 0.49 16.39
N HIS A 82 19.89 -0.74 16.80
CA HIS A 82 19.40 -1.31 18.07
C HIS A 82 17.89 -1.15 18.25
N ILE A 83 17.15 -1.41 17.19
CA ILE A 83 15.67 -1.42 17.23
C ILE A 83 15.21 -2.57 18.13
N ASP A 84 14.22 -2.30 18.97
CA ASP A 84 13.80 -3.24 20.02
C ASP A 84 13.24 -4.55 19.49
N LEU A 85 12.40 -4.48 18.46
CA LEU A 85 11.64 -5.62 17.95
C LEU A 85 11.78 -5.77 16.44
N GLY A 86 11.84 -7.01 15.98
CA GLY A 86 11.65 -7.39 14.59
C GLY A 86 10.30 -8.08 14.40
N LEU A 87 9.56 -7.71 13.38
CA LEU A 87 8.24 -8.27 13.08
C LEU A 87 8.20 -8.87 11.68
N VAL A 88 7.44 -9.93 11.53
CA VAL A 88 7.01 -10.36 10.19
C VAL A 88 6.02 -9.34 9.62
N GLU A 89 6.10 -9.12 8.34
CA GLU A 89 5.36 -8.09 7.61
C GLU A 89 3.84 -8.23 7.78
N THR A 90 3.34 -9.45 7.80
CA THR A 90 1.91 -9.73 8.00
C THR A 90 1.38 -9.21 9.33
N VAL A 91 2.16 -9.36 10.40
CA VAL A 91 1.79 -8.86 11.74
C VAL A 91 1.71 -7.34 11.73
N ALA A 92 2.69 -6.67 11.12
CA ALA A 92 2.71 -5.21 11.02
C ALA A 92 1.51 -4.69 10.22
N HIS A 93 1.25 -5.24 9.05
CA HIS A 93 0.12 -4.84 8.21
C HIS A 93 -1.23 -5.08 8.87
N TYR A 94 -1.40 -6.22 9.54
CA TYR A 94 -2.64 -6.51 10.27
C TYR A 94 -2.86 -5.53 11.43
N ARG A 95 -1.82 -5.22 12.19
CA ARG A 95 -1.91 -4.26 13.30
C ARG A 95 -2.37 -2.89 12.81
N ALA A 96 -1.82 -2.40 11.70
CA ALA A 96 -2.23 -1.15 11.09
C ALA A 96 -3.67 -1.20 10.57
N ALA A 97 -4.03 -2.23 9.84
CA ALA A 97 -5.37 -2.38 9.28
C ALA A 97 -6.45 -2.44 10.38
N ARG A 98 -6.18 -3.16 11.46
CA ARG A 98 -7.08 -3.24 12.61
C ARG A 98 -7.29 -1.91 13.31
N HIS A 99 -6.30 -1.03 13.31
CA HIS A 99 -6.44 0.31 13.87
C HIS A 99 -7.49 1.12 13.10
N PHE A 100 -7.51 1.03 11.78
CA PHE A 100 -8.48 1.74 10.93
C PHE A 100 -9.82 1.02 10.84
N SER A 101 -9.83 -0.29 10.91
CA SER A 101 -11.01 -1.14 10.84
C SER A 101 -10.91 -2.27 11.87
N PRO A 102 -11.43 -2.07 13.09
CA PRO A 102 -11.34 -3.08 14.15
C PRO A 102 -11.93 -4.44 13.79
N GLN A 103 -12.87 -4.47 12.86
CA GLN A 103 -13.54 -5.68 12.39
C GLN A 103 -12.97 -6.20 11.07
N VAL A 104 -11.80 -5.73 10.65
CA VAL A 104 -11.20 -6.13 9.37
C VAL A 104 -11.12 -7.65 9.25
N ASP A 105 -11.60 -8.16 8.14
CA ASP A 105 -11.59 -9.58 7.81
C ASP A 105 -10.81 -9.90 6.52
N PHE A 106 -10.50 -8.88 5.72
CA PHE A 106 -9.70 -9.02 4.53
C PHE A 106 -8.84 -7.78 4.28
N ILE A 107 -7.56 -8.00 3.98
CA ILE A 107 -6.61 -6.95 3.63
C ILE A 107 -6.03 -7.25 2.27
N ILE A 108 -6.08 -6.27 1.36
CA ILE A 108 -5.41 -6.38 0.07
C ILE A 108 -4.41 -5.24 -0.09
N ASP A 109 -3.17 -5.62 -0.37
CA ASP A 109 -2.06 -4.71 -0.63
C ASP A 109 -1.60 -4.89 -2.07
N ILE A 110 -1.75 -3.87 -2.89
CA ILE A 110 -1.25 -3.88 -4.26
C ILE A 110 -0.15 -2.83 -4.38
N GLY A 111 1.08 -3.30 -4.47
CA GLY A 111 2.27 -2.48 -4.70
C GLY A 111 2.52 -2.20 -6.17
N GLY A 112 3.70 -1.66 -6.46
CA GLY A 112 4.14 -1.42 -7.84
C GLY A 112 4.37 -2.70 -8.63
N GLN A 113 4.84 -3.76 -7.98
CA GLN A 113 5.27 -5.01 -8.63
C GLN A 113 4.73 -6.29 -8.00
N ASP A 114 4.18 -6.21 -6.81
CA ASP A 114 3.64 -7.36 -6.09
C ASP A 114 2.26 -7.08 -5.53
N MET A 115 1.57 -8.15 -5.16
CA MET A 115 0.29 -8.11 -4.48
C MET A 115 0.28 -9.10 -3.33
N LYS A 116 -0.26 -8.67 -2.20
CA LYS A 116 -0.42 -9.48 -0.99
C LYS A 116 -1.86 -9.40 -0.51
N CYS A 117 -2.40 -10.53 -0.11
CA CYS A 117 -3.73 -10.59 0.47
C CYS A 117 -3.69 -11.36 1.78
N PHE A 118 -4.40 -10.87 2.77
CA PHE A 118 -4.48 -11.50 4.08
C PHE A 118 -5.94 -11.69 4.45
N LYS A 119 -6.34 -12.92 4.74
CA LYS A 119 -7.62 -13.22 5.38
C LYS A 119 -7.45 -13.22 6.88
N VAL A 120 -8.36 -12.56 7.58
CA VAL A 120 -8.36 -12.45 9.03
C VAL A 120 -9.57 -13.20 9.57
N ARG A 121 -9.36 -14.07 10.56
CA ARG A 121 -10.40 -14.81 11.24
C ARG A 121 -10.09 -14.91 12.73
N GLY A 122 -11.08 -14.59 13.57
CA GLY A 122 -10.91 -14.68 15.02
C GLY A 122 -9.79 -13.81 15.58
N GLY A 123 -9.52 -12.67 14.98
CA GLY A 123 -8.47 -11.75 15.44
C GLY A 123 -7.05 -12.14 15.06
N ALA A 124 -6.89 -13.09 14.14
CA ALA A 124 -5.59 -13.54 13.65
C ALA A 124 -5.60 -13.72 12.13
N ILE A 125 -4.42 -13.65 11.53
CA ILE A 125 -4.29 -13.94 10.10
C ILE A 125 -4.45 -15.44 9.88
N ASP A 126 -5.47 -15.80 9.11
CA ASP A 126 -5.85 -17.17 8.79
C ASP A 126 -5.13 -17.69 7.53
N SER A 127 -5.01 -16.84 6.52
CA SER A 127 -4.31 -17.21 5.30
C SER A 127 -3.68 -16.00 4.60
N ILE A 128 -2.62 -16.29 3.86
CA ILE A 128 -1.85 -15.29 3.11
C ILE A 128 -1.75 -15.75 1.67
N LEU A 129 -1.96 -14.82 0.75
CA LEU A 129 -1.71 -15.01 -0.66
C LEU A 129 -0.69 -13.97 -1.12
N LEU A 130 0.39 -14.42 -1.73
CA LEU A 130 1.43 -13.58 -2.28
C LEU A 130 1.57 -13.83 -3.78
N ASN A 131 1.59 -12.77 -4.57
CA ASN A 131 1.88 -12.85 -5.99
C ASN A 131 2.96 -11.83 -6.38
N GLU A 132 4.17 -12.31 -6.57
CA GLU A 132 5.33 -11.52 -6.98
C GLU A 132 5.55 -11.51 -8.51
N ALA A 133 4.86 -12.37 -9.23
CA ALA A 133 5.19 -12.68 -10.64
C ALA A 133 4.38 -11.87 -11.66
N CYS A 134 3.38 -11.11 -11.24
CA CYS A 134 2.44 -10.49 -12.16
C CYS A 134 2.55 -8.97 -12.21
N SER A 135 3.53 -8.46 -12.95
CA SER A 135 3.64 -7.03 -13.24
C SER A 135 2.39 -6.44 -13.91
N SER A 136 1.57 -7.26 -14.56
CA SER A 136 0.34 -6.82 -15.24
C SER A 136 -0.85 -6.56 -14.30
N GLY A 137 -0.76 -6.96 -13.04
CA GLY A 137 -1.79 -6.73 -12.03
C GLY A 137 -1.44 -5.67 -11.00
N CYS A 138 -0.32 -4.96 -11.18
CA CYS A 138 0.25 -4.07 -10.17
C CYS A 138 0.40 -2.62 -10.69
N GLY A 139 0.73 -1.71 -9.79
CA GLY A 139 0.70 -0.27 -10.08
C GLY A 139 1.66 0.20 -11.17
N SER A 140 2.81 -0.45 -11.34
CA SER A 140 3.77 -0.10 -12.40
C SER A 140 3.18 -0.19 -13.80
N PHE A 141 2.19 -1.04 -13.99
CA PHE A 141 1.48 -1.21 -15.25
C PHE A 141 0.69 0.05 -15.64
N ILE A 142 -0.09 0.61 -14.71
CA ILE A 142 -0.84 1.86 -14.95
C ILE A 142 0.11 3.03 -15.18
N GLU A 143 1.17 3.14 -14.37
CA GLU A 143 2.16 4.21 -14.53
C GLU A 143 2.81 4.20 -15.90
N THR A 144 3.15 3.02 -16.41
CA THR A 144 3.72 2.85 -17.74
C THR A 144 2.77 3.35 -18.83
N PHE A 145 1.49 3.01 -18.74
CA PHE A 145 0.50 3.50 -19.70
C PHE A 145 0.23 4.99 -19.57
N ALA A 146 0.10 5.51 -18.36
CA ALA A 146 -0.09 6.94 -18.14
C ALA A 146 1.05 7.73 -18.77
N LYS A 147 2.29 7.33 -18.53
CA LYS A 147 3.48 7.96 -19.09
C LYS A 147 3.51 7.89 -20.62
N ALA A 148 3.18 6.73 -21.19
CA ALA A 148 3.12 6.53 -22.64
C ALA A 148 2.07 7.43 -23.31
N LEU A 149 0.99 7.76 -22.60
CA LEU A 149 -0.08 8.65 -23.06
C LEU A 149 0.19 10.13 -22.74
N GLY A 150 1.31 10.45 -22.07
CA GLY A 150 1.71 11.82 -21.75
C GLY A 150 1.08 12.39 -20.47
N TYR A 151 0.65 11.55 -19.55
CA TYR A 151 0.02 11.95 -18.29
C TYR A 151 0.84 11.51 -17.07
N ASP A 152 0.81 12.30 -16.00
CA ASP A 152 1.20 11.83 -14.69
C ASP A 152 0.10 10.93 -14.12
N ILE A 153 0.46 10.07 -13.15
CA ILE A 153 -0.48 9.08 -12.62
C ILE A 153 -1.66 9.72 -11.89
N ALA A 154 -1.47 10.84 -11.22
CA ALA A 154 -2.55 11.52 -10.50
C ALA A 154 -3.60 12.09 -11.47
N THR A 155 -3.17 12.75 -12.53
CA THR A 155 -4.06 13.28 -13.57
C THR A 155 -4.77 12.13 -14.31
N PHE A 156 -4.03 11.08 -14.65
CA PHE A 156 -4.57 9.90 -15.33
C PHE A 156 -5.65 9.20 -14.50
N SER A 157 -5.43 9.08 -13.20
CA SER A 157 -6.41 8.55 -12.25
C SER A 157 -7.71 9.38 -12.23
N LYS A 158 -7.58 10.70 -12.14
CA LYS A 158 -8.75 11.60 -12.14
C LYS A 158 -9.55 11.52 -13.43
N LEU A 159 -8.88 11.39 -14.57
CA LEU A 159 -9.55 11.18 -15.84
C LEU A 159 -10.36 9.88 -15.83
N GLY A 160 -9.83 8.80 -15.30
CA GLY A 160 -10.54 7.53 -15.18
C GLY A 160 -11.85 7.62 -14.38
N LEU A 161 -11.91 8.51 -13.38
CA LEU A 161 -13.14 8.76 -12.61
C LEU A 161 -14.24 9.44 -13.42
N ARG A 162 -13.91 10.06 -14.56
CA ARG A 162 -14.85 10.74 -15.44
C ARG A 162 -15.32 9.90 -16.61
N ALA A 163 -14.85 8.67 -16.73
CA ALA A 163 -15.16 7.80 -17.85
C ALA A 163 -16.65 7.51 -17.94
N GLU A 164 -17.21 7.71 -19.10
CA GLU A 164 -18.62 7.37 -19.40
C GLU A 164 -18.76 5.94 -19.90
N LYS A 165 -17.79 5.50 -20.69
CA LYS A 165 -17.74 4.15 -21.27
C LYS A 165 -16.36 3.54 -21.10
N PRO A 166 -16.03 3.02 -19.92
CA PRO A 166 -14.74 2.36 -19.71
C PRO A 166 -14.47 1.29 -20.77
N VAL A 167 -13.28 1.29 -21.34
CA VAL A 167 -12.88 0.31 -22.35
C VAL A 167 -12.77 -1.06 -21.71
N ASP A 168 -13.34 -2.08 -22.32
CA ASP A 168 -13.14 -3.46 -21.91
C ASP A 168 -11.78 -3.95 -22.42
N LEU A 169 -10.81 -3.95 -21.54
CA LEU A 169 -9.46 -4.45 -21.83
C LEU A 169 -9.27 -5.91 -21.39
N GLY A 170 -10.27 -6.49 -20.76
CA GLY A 170 -10.20 -7.82 -20.18
C GLY A 170 -9.24 -7.88 -18.99
N SER A 171 -8.84 -9.09 -18.60
CA SER A 171 -7.89 -9.35 -17.54
C SER A 171 -6.70 -10.17 -18.07
N ARG A 172 -6.09 -9.71 -19.14
CA ARG A 172 -5.01 -10.41 -19.85
C ARG A 172 -3.63 -9.91 -19.43
N CYS A 173 -2.60 -10.62 -19.87
CA CYS A 173 -1.21 -10.24 -19.67
C CYS A 173 -0.88 -8.91 -20.36
N THR A 174 0.12 -8.17 -19.83
CA THR A 174 0.57 -6.85 -20.29
C THR A 174 0.79 -6.75 -21.81
N VAL A 175 1.32 -7.79 -22.41
CA VAL A 175 1.59 -7.82 -23.87
C VAL A 175 0.30 -7.66 -24.67
N PHE A 176 -0.76 -8.32 -24.25
CA PHE A 176 -2.08 -8.22 -24.89
C PHE A 176 -2.79 -6.90 -24.60
N MET A 177 -2.51 -6.31 -23.42
CA MET A 177 -3.06 -5.01 -23.04
C MET A 177 -2.58 -3.89 -23.93
N ASN A 178 -1.31 -3.87 -24.32
CA ASN A 178 -0.78 -2.89 -25.26
C ASN A 178 -1.54 -2.89 -26.58
N SER A 179 -1.81 -4.06 -27.13
CA SER A 179 -2.59 -4.21 -28.36
C SER A 179 -4.02 -3.74 -28.17
N SER A 180 -4.65 -4.09 -27.05
CA SER A 180 -6.04 -3.69 -26.73
C SER A 180 -6.18 -2.19 -26.55
N VAL A 181 -5.22 -1.52 -25.89
CA VAL A 181 -5.20 -0.06 -25.75
C VAL A 181 -5.04 0.61 -27.11
N LYS A 182 -4.09 0.15 -27.94
CA LYS A 182 -3.91 0.69 -29.29
C LYS A 182 -5.16 0.52 -30.15
N GLN A 183 -5.84 -0.61 -30.04
CA GLN A 183 -7.08 -0.85 -30.77
C GLN A 183 -8.17 0.10 -30.28
N ALA A 184 -8.34 0.25 -28.99
CA ALA A 184 -9.31 1.19 -28.40
C ALA A 184 -9.07 2.63 -28.87
N GLN A 185 -7.79 3.07 -28.93
CA GLN A 185 -7.44 4.37 -29.46
C GLN A 185 -7.83 4.55 -30.93
N LYS A 186 -7.59 3.54 -31.77
CA LYS A 186 -8.00 3.54 -33.17
C LYS A 186 -9.52 3.62 -33.36
N GLU A 187 -10.25 3.05 -32.41
CA GLU A 187 -11.73 3.07 -32.37
C GLU A 187 -12.28 4.36 -31.78
N GLY A 188 -11.42 5.30 -31.39
CA GLY A 188 -11.80 6.62 -30.90
C GLY A 188 -12.05 6.71 -29.40
N ALA A 189 -11.60 5.72 -28.61
CA ALA A 189 -11.70 5.79 -27.15
C ALA A 189 -10.86 6.94 -26.59
N GLY A 190 -11.45 7.73 -25.69
CA GLY A 190 -10.77 8.80 -24.98
C GLY A 190 -9.86 8.27 -23.86
N VAL A 191 -8.96 9.12 -23.40
CA VAL A 191 -8.04 8.79 -22.30
C VAL A 191 -8.78 8.41 -21.01
N ASP A 192 -9.90 9.06 -20.75
CA ASP A 192 -10.78 8.79 -19.59
C ASP A 192 -11.21 7.32 -19.59
N ASP A 193 -11.74 6.85 -20.72
CA ASP A 193 -12.25 5.49 -20.87
C ASP A 193 -11.14 4.45 -20.84
N ILE A 194 -9.95 4.78 -21.34
CA ILE A 194 -8.77 3.92 -21.28
C ILE A 194 -8.26 3.81 -19.84
N SER A 195 -8.16 4.93 -19.13
CA SER A 195 -7.74 4.96 -17.72
C SER A 195 -8.65 4.12 -16.84
N ALA A 196 -9.96 4.27 -16.99
CA ALA A 196 -10.94 3.45 -16.27
C ALA A 196 -10.85 1.98 -16.65
N GLY A 197 -10.69 1.66 -17.93
CA GLY A 197 -10.52 0.30 -18.40
C GLY A 197 -9.30 -0.41 -17.84
N LEU A 198 -8.17 0.29 -17.72
CA LEU A 198 -6.96 -0.23 -17.09
C LEU A 198 -7.17 -0.49 -15.59
N SER A 199 -7.82 0.43 -14.89
CA SER A 199 -8.14 0.27 -13.46
C SER A 199 -9.05 -0.93 -13.20
N ILE A 200 -10.10 -1.09 -13.99
CA ILE A 200 -11.02 -2.24 -13.93
C ILE A 200 -10.28 -3.54 -14.22
N SER A 201 -9.40 -3.54 -15.20
CA SER A 201 -8.62 -4.73 -15.56
C SER A 201 -7.70 -5.20 -14.43
N ILE A 202 -7.02 -4.28 -13.75
CA ILE A 202 -6.19 -4.58 -12.58
C ILE A 202 -7.03 -5.20 -11.47
N VAL A 203 -8.17 -4.60 -11.16
CA VAL A 203 -9.07 -5.08 -10.11
C VAL A 203 -9.60 -6.48 -10.43
N LYS A 204 -10.08 -6.70 -11.64
CA LYS A 204 -10.58 -8.02 -12.06
C LYS A 204 -9.47 -9.07 -12.05
N ASN A 205 -8.28 -8.72 -12.49
CA ASN A 205 -7.14 -9.63 -12.42
C ASN A 205 -6.81 -10.01 -10.97
N ALA A 206 -6.80 -9.04 -10.06
CA ALA A 206 -6.56 -9.29 -8.65
C ALA A 206 -7.62 -10.24 -8.05
N ILE A 207 -8.89 -9.95 -8.23
CA ILE A 207 -9.99 -10.71 -7.62
C ILE A 207 -10.12 -12.11 -8.23
N TYR A 208 -10.16 -12.21 -9.55
CA TYR A 208 -10.54 -13.46 -10.22
C TYR A 208 -9.38 -14.35 -10.63
N LYS A 209 -8.22 -13.78 -10.93
CA LYS A 209 -7.07 -14.57 -11.38
C LYS A 209 -6.06 -14.84 -10.28
N VAL A 210 -5.76 -13.86 -9.45
CA VAL A 210 -4.78 -14.00 -8.39
C VAL A 210 -5.41 -14.58 -7.14
N ILE A 211 -6.45 -13.94 -6.63
CA ILE A 211 -7.18 -14.42 -5.44
C ILE A 211 -8.05 -15.63 -5.78
N ARG A 212 -8.51 -15.72 -7.04
CA ARG A 212 -9.37 -16.79 -7.55
C ARG A 212 -10.71 -16.90 -6.81
N ALA A 213 -11.26 -15.76 -6.41
CA ALA A 213 -12.59 -15.70 -5.84
C ALA A 213 -13.63 -16.09 -6.90
N ALA A 214 -14.50 -17.02 -6.57
CA ALA A 214 -15.65 -17.36 -7.42
C ALA A 214 -16.72 -16.27 -7.34
N ASP A 215 -16.90 -15.70 -6.15
CA ASP A 215 -17.79 -14.58 -5.87
C ASP A 215 -17.00 -13.54 -5.04
N PRO A 216 -17.04 -12.24 -5.40
CA PRO A 216 -16.45 -11.18 -4.59
C PRO A 216 -16.88 -11.18 -3.12
N ALA A 217 -18.09 -11.64 -2.81
CA ALA A 217 -18.59 -11.77 -1.44
C ALA A 217 -17.75 -12.70 -0.56
N GLU A 218 -17.00 -13.63 -1.14
CA GLU A 218 -16.09 -14.54 -0.41
C GLU A 218 -14.91 -13.82 0.23
N LEU A 219 -14.57 -12.61 -0.24
CA LEU A 219 -13.44 -11.86 0.27
C LEU A 219 -13.68 -11.28 1.67
N GLY A 220 -14.94 -11.14 2.09
CA GLY A 220 -15.28 -10.65 3.42
C GLY A 220 -16.16 -9.41 3.40
N GLN A 221 -16.48 -8.91 4.60
CA GLN A 221 -17.39 -7.78 4.80
C GLN A 221 -16.66 -6.46 5.12
N HIS A 222 -15.51 -6.54 5.79
CA HIS A 222 -14.74 -5.39 6.26
C HIS A 222 -13.36 -5.43 5.64
N ILE A 223 -13.21 -4.75 4.50
CA ILE A 223 -12.03 -4.82 3.67
C ILE A 223 -11.19 -3.55 3.85
N VAL A 224 -9.91 -3.73 4.12
CA VAL A 224 -8.91 -2.67 4.07
C VAL A 224 -8.06 -2.85 2.82
N VAL A 225 -7.96 -1.80 2.03
CA VAL A 225 -7.09 -1.75 0.85
C VAL A 225 -5.90 -0.86 1.12
N GLN A 226 -4.72 -1.25 0.65
CA GLN A 226 -3.48 -0.54 0.90
C GLN A 226 -2.47 -0.76 -0.23
N GLY A 227 -1.30 -0.16 -0.10
CA GLY A 227 -0.27 -0.17 -1.13
C GLY A 227 -0.39 0.99 -2.10
N GLY A 228 0.70 1.24 -2.84
CA GLY A 228 0.81 2.41 -3.72
C GLY A 228 -0.23 2.45 -4.84
N THR A 229 -0.66 1.29 -5.32
CA THR A 229 -1.67 1.20 -6.39
C THR A 229 -3.04 1.74 -5.96
N PHE A 230 -3.41 1.54 -4.70
CA PHE A 230 -4.68 2.06 -4.17
C PHE A 230 -4.68 3.57 -3.88
N LEU A 231 -3.56 4.25 -4.02
CA LEU A 231 -3.52 5.71 -4.06
C LEU A 231 -4.19 6.26 -5.33
N ASN A 232 -4.31 5.43 -6.35
CA ASN A 232 -5.06 5.72 -7.56
C ASN A 232 -6.57 5.59 -7.28
N ASP A 233 -7.29 6.72 -7.32
CA ASP A 233 -8.72 6.77 -7.01
C ASP A 233 -9.57 5.98 -8.01
N ALA A 234 -9.14 5.87 -9.27
CA ALA A 234 -9.85 5.06 -10.25
C ALA A 234 -9.75 3.56 -9.94
N VAL A 235 -8.61 3.10 -9.43
CA VAL A 235 -8.44 1.71 -8.95
C VAL A 235 -9.31 1.47 -7.73
N LEU A 236 -9.30 2.38 -6.76
CA LEU A 236 -10.16 2.27 -5.58
C LEU A 236 -11.63 2.18 -5.96
N ARG A 237 -12.09 3.07 -6.83
CA ARG A 237 -13.47 3.08 -7.28
C ARG A 237 -13.84 1.81 -8.04
N SER A 238 -12.97 1.34 -8.91
CA SER A 238 -13.17 0.09 -9.65
C SER A 238 -13.27 -1.11 -8.71
N PHE A 239 -12.46 -1.14 -7.67
CA PHE A 239 -12.50 -2.19 -6.64
C PHE A 239 -13.82 -2.17 -5.87
N GLU A 240 -14.26 -1.01 -5.42
CA GLU A 240 -15.54 -0.87 -4.71
C GLU A 240 -16.74 -1.27 -5.58
N LEU A 241 -16.73 -0.89 -6.86
CA LEU A 241 -17.78 -1.28 -7.80
C LEU A 241 -17.82 -2.80 -8.04
N GLU A 242 -16.66 -3.41 -8.22
CA GLU A 242 -16.57 -4.86 -8.41
C GLU A 242 -16.98 -5.65 -7.16
N MET A 243 -16.60 -5.15 -5.99
CA MET A 243 -16.99 -5.75 -4.71
C MET A 243 -18.45 -5.51 -4.32
N GLY A 244 -19.09 -4.50 -4.90
CA GLY A 244 -20.45 -4.09 -4.54
C GLY A 244 -20.54 -3.50 -3.12
N ARG A 245 -19.45 -2.97 -2.59
CA ARG A 245 -19.39 -2.38 -1.25
C ARG A 245 -18.27 -1.37 -1.12
N GLN A 246 -18.37 -0.51 -0.13
CA GLN A 246 -17.28 0.38 0.24
C GLN A 246 -16.16 -0.39 0.98
N VAL A 247 -14.94 0.07 0.78
CA VAL A 247 -13.76 -0.44 1.46
C VAL A 247 -13.05 0.71 2.17
N ILE A 248 -12.19 0.38 3.12
CA ILE A 248 -11.39 1.37 3.83
C ILE A 248 -10.01 1.46 3.16
N ARG A 249 -9.71 2.64 2.63
CA ARG A 249 -8.36 3.02 2.20
C ARG A 249 -7.81 4.03 3.20
N PRO A 250 -6.92 3.64 4.11
CA PRO A 250 -6.29 4.59 5.03
C PRO A 250 -5.54 5.68 4.27
N THR A 251 -5.52 6.89 4.82
CA THR A 251 -4.74 8.00 4.24
C THR A 251 -3.26 7.70 4.17
N ILE A 252 -2.79 6.77 5.01
CA ILE A 252 -1.41 6.28 5.08
C ILE A 252 -1.20 4.96 4.35
N SER A 253 -2.01 4.64 3.38
CA SER A 253 -2.00 3.33 2.69
C SER A 253 -0.63 2.92 2.13
N GLY A 254 0.26 3.87 1.88
CA GLY A 254 1.63 3.60 1.42
C GLY A 254 2.63 3.23 2.53
N ILE A 255 2.30 3.46 3.81
CA ILE A 255 3.21 3.24 4.96
C ILE A 255 2.61 2.33 6.04
N MET A 256 1.66 1.49 5.69
CA MET A 256 0.93 0.64 6.65
C MET A 256 1.85 -0.29 7.45
N GLY A 257 2.87 -0.86 6.81
CA GLY A 257 3.84 -1.73 7.50
C GLY A 257 4.63 -0.98 8.58
N ALA A 258 5.12 0.21 8.28
CA ALA A 258 5.85 1.04 9.24
C ALA A 258 4.93 1.51 10.38
N TYR A 259 3.71 1.94 10.05
CA TYR A 259 2.73 2.35 11.05
C TYR A 259 2.34 1.20 11.98
N GLY A 260 2.09 0.03 11.42
CA GLY A 260 1.77 -1.17 12.19
C GLY A 260 2.91 -1.63 13.09
N ALA A 261 4.17 -1.50 12.63
CA ALA A 261 5.35 -1.76 13.45
C ALA A 261 5.43 -0.81 14.65
N ALA A 262 5.22 0.48 14.44
CA ALA A 262 5.18 1.47 15.52
C ALA A 262 4.08 1.17 16.55
N LEU A 263 2.87 0.85 16.10
CA LEU A 263 1.77 0.45 16.99
C LEU A 263 2.09 -0.81 17.78
N TYR A 264 2.73 -1.78 17.14
CA TYR A 264 3.14 -3.01 17.82
C TYR A 264 4.16 -2.73 18.92
N ALA A 265 5.17 -1.90 18.65
CA ALA A 265 6.14 -1.47 19.66
C ALA A 265 5.48 -0.78 20.85
N MET A 266 4.46 0.03 20.61
CA MET A 266 3.70 0.73 21.65
C MET A 266 2.96 -0.25 22.59
N TYR A 267 2.37 -1.31 22.04
CA TYR A 267 1.59 -2.27 22.83
C TYR A 267 2.45 -3.33 23.53
N GLN A 268 3.73 -3.44 23.22
CA GLN A 268 4.67 -4.36 23.87
C GLN A 268 5.52 -3.69 24.95
N GLY A 269 5.44 -2.35 25.03
CA GLY A 269 6.20 -1.55 25.99
C GLY A 269 5.55 -1.39 27.37
#